data_d9b36b29d82c0776e5379cda6893fb7a
#
_entry.id   d9b36b29d82c0776e5379cda6893fb7a
#
_cell.length_a   1.000
_cell.length_b   1.000
_cell.length_c   1.000
_cell.angle_alpha   90.00
_cell.angle_beta   90.00
_cell.angle_gamma   90.00
#
_symmetry.space_group_name_H-M   'P 1'
#
loop_
_entity.id
_entity.type
_entity.pdbx_description
1 polymer ?
#
loop_
_entity_poly.entity_id
_entity_poly.type
_entity_poly.pdbx_seq_one_letter_code
_entity_poly.pdbx_strand_id
1 'polypeptide(L)'
;MHWIREHINKIPSFSSFESHIATIEVSVDSNPALCIETCKSLIEGICKTILTNQDINYTEYDKFNTTVKRTIECLITQDEPYKEELIELGRRIASVSQKLAEIRNNSGFASHGQDIKHIPINSTLSLLAYKITDVIGGYIMHYYINYASKRDSRIHYEDCQSFNELFDDENPL
;
A
#
# COMPACT_ATOMS: atom_id res chain seq x y z
N MET A 1 -12.96 -5.49 6.11
CA MET A 1 -12.27 -4.50 5.24
C MET A 1 -13.09 -4.24 3.99
N HIS A 2 -13.87 -3.18 4.00
CA HIS A 2 -14.82 -2.94 2.90
C HIS A 2 -14.14 -2.27 1.69
N TRP A 3 -13.43 -1.18 1.92
CA TRP A 3 -12.86 -0.39 0.82
C TRP A 3 -11.74 -1.11 0.07
N ILE A 4 -10.86 -1.81 0.79
CA ILE A 4 -9.84 -2.66 0.14
C ILE A 4 -10.51 -3.74 -0.71
N ARG A 5 -11.58 -4.41 -0.20
CA ARG A 5 -12.28 -5.47 -0.94
C ARG A 5 -12.92 -4.98 -2.22
N GLU A 6 -13.36 -3.74 -2.30
CA GLU A 6 -13.90 -3.13 -3.54
C GLU A 6 -12.85 -3.05 -4.65
N HIS A 7 -11.57 -3.09 -4.30
CA HIS A 7 -10.46 -2.85 -5.23
C HIS A 7 -9.58 -4.07 -5.47
N ILE A 8 -9.51 -5.00 -4.53
CA ILE A 8 -8.55 -6.12 -4.56
C ILE A 8 -8.66 -6.99 -5.82
N ASN A 9 -9.86 -7.15 -6.35
CA ASN A 9 -10.12 -7.99 -7.53
C ASN A 9 -10.06 -7.21 -8.86
N LYS A 10 -9.81 -5.90 -8.82
CA LYS A 10 -9.75 -5.06 -10.04
C LYS A 10 -8.41 -5.18 -10.76
N ILE A 11 -7.36 -5.58 -10.05
CA ILE A 11 -6.02 -5.79 -10.61
C ILE A 11 -5.50 -7.14 -10.13
N PRO A 12 -5.09 -8.04 -11.04
CA PRO A 12 -4.66 -9.39 -10.69
C PRO A 12 -3.54 -9.46 -9.65
N SER A 13 -2.59 -8.51 -9.67
CA SER A 13 -1.47 -8.45 -8.72
C SER A 13 -1.89 -8.23 -7.26
N PHE A 14 -3.12 -7.76 -7.01
CA PHE A 14 -3.62 -7.57 -5.64
C PHE A 14 -4.37 -8.79 -5.07
N SER A 15 -4.75 -9.76 -5.90
CA SER A 15 -5.53 -10.92 -5.45
C SER A 15 -4.83 -11.76 -4.37
N SER A 16 -3.49 -11.74 -4.34
CA SER A 16 -2.69 -12.42 -3.31
C SER A 16 -2.93 -11.91 -1.89
N PHE A 17 -3.48 -10.70 -1.74
CA PHE A 17 -3.74 -10.09 -0.42
C PHE A 17 -5.05 -10.53 0.23
N GLU A 18 -5.89 -11.31 -0.44
CA GLU A 18 -7.13 -11.83 0.15
C GLU A 18 -6.88 -12.63 1.44
N SER A 19 -5.81 -13.40 1.48
CA SER A 19 -5.41 -14.15 2.68
C SER A 19 -5.05 -13.25 3.86
N HIS A 20 -4.40 -12.10 3.59
CA HIS A 20 -4.10 -11.11 4.63
C HIS A 20 -5.39 -10.48 5.19
N ILE A 21 -6.32 -10.13 4.31
CA ILE A 21 -7.61 -9.56 4.71
C ILE A 21 -8.38 -10.55 5.58
N ALA A 22 -8.49 -11.80 5.17
CA ALA A 22 -9.15 -12.84 5.94
C ALA A 22 -8.51 -13.03 7.33
N THR A 23 -7.16 -13.05 7.38
CA THR A 23 -6.42 -13.15 8.66
C THR A 23 -6.71 -11.95 9.56
N ILE A 24 -6.71 -10.73 9.03
CA ILE A 24 -7.00 -9.52 9.81
C ILE A 24 -8.42 -9.61 10.40
N GLU A 25 -9.41 -9.92 9.57
CA GLU A 25 -10.83 -9.95 9.98
C GLU A 25 -11.09 -10.98 11.10
N VAL A 26 -10.45 -12.13 11.04
CA VAL A 26 -10.57 -13.17 12.08
C VAL A 26 -9.81 -12.79 13.36
N SER A 27 -8.69 -12.07 13.23
CA SER A 27 -7.79 -11.80 14.36
C SER A 27 -8.10 -10.51 15.13
N VAL A 28 -9.01 -9.65 14.67
CA VAL A 28 -9.33 -8.36 15.34
C VAL A 28 -9.60 -8.55 16.84
N ASP A 29 -10.44 -9.50 17.21
CA ASP A 29 -10.80 -9.77 18.59
C ASP A 29 -10.05 -10.95 19.19
N SER A 30 -9.74 -11.97 18.37
CA SER A 30 -9.15 -13.22 18.84
C SER A 30 -7.64 -13.15 19.06
N ASN A 31 -6.94 -12.32 18.26
CA ASN A 31 -5.48 -12.15 18.34
C ASN A 31 -5.07 -10.72 17.90
N PRO A 32 -5.27 -9.71 18.77
CA PRO A 32 -5.00 -8.31 18.45
C PRO A 32 -3.59 -8.04 17.91
N ALA A 33 -2.59 -8.74 18.42
CA ALA A 33 -1.21 -8.56 17.99
C ALA A 33 -0.99 -9.05 16.54
N LEU A 34 -1.54 -10.21 16.21
CA LEU A 34 -1.51 -10.75 14.83
C LEU A 34 -2.25 -9.82 13.87
N CYS A 35 -3.40 -9.29 14.30
CA CYS A 35 -4.17 -8.34 13.50
C CYS A 35 -3.31 -7.11 13.13
N ILE A 36 -2.66 -6.46 14.09
CA ILE A 36 -1.82 -5.27 13.86
C ILE A 36 -0.64 -5.58 12.94
N GLU A 37 0.01 -6.72 13.16
CA GLU A 37 1.12 -7.17 12.30
C GLU A 37 0.68 -7.37 10.85
N THR A 38 -0.42 -8.09 10.66
CA THR A 38 -0.95 -8.37 9.33
C THR A 38 -1.47 -7.11 8.65
N CYS A 39 -2.04 -6.16 9.39
CA CYS A 39 -2.41 -4.84 8.89
C CYS A 39 -1.22 -4.08 8.30
N LYS A 40 -0.11 -4.05 9.03
CA LYS A 40 1.14 -3.43 8.53
C LYS A 40 1.65 -4.13 7.28
N SER A 41 1.71 -5.47 7.31
CA SER A 41 2.18 -6.27 6.18
C SER A 41 1.32 -6.08 4.94
N LEU A 42 0.00 -5.95 5.09
CA LEU A 42 -0.92 -5.68 3.99
C LEU A 42 -0.65 -4.33 3.33
N ILE A 43 -0.54 -3.24 4.11
CA ILE A 43 -0.22 -1.92 3.56
C ILE A 43 1.13 -1.94 2.84
N GLU A 44 2.15 -2.55 3.45
CA GLU A 44 3.48 -2.65 2.87
C GLU A 44 3.47 -3.44 1.57
N GLY A 45 2.75 -4.57 1.52
CA GLY A 45 2.59 -5.38 0.33
C GLY A 45 1.90 -4.64 -0.81
N ILE A 46 0.79 -3.94 -0.53
CA ILE A 46 0.09 -3.09 -1.50
C ILE A 46 1.05 -2.05 -2.08
N CYS A 47 1.78 -1.33 -1.22
CA CYS A 47 2.73 -0.31 -1.65
C CYS A 47 3.84 -0.88 -2.53
N LYS A 48 4.47 -1.98 -2.12
CA LYS A 48 5.53 -2.65 -2.90
C LYS A 48 5.02 -3.13 -4.26
N THR A 49 3.82 -3.70 -4.31
CA THR A 49 3.18 -4.12 -5.56
C THR A 49 2.97 -2.95 -6.52
N ILE A 50 2.49 -1.82 -6.00
CA ILE A 50 2.32 -0.60 -6.82
C ILE A 50 3.66 -0.08 -7.33
N LEU A 51 4.69 0.02 -6.48
CA LEU A 51 6.02 0.45 -6.88
C LEU A 51 6.61 -0.46 -7.97
N THR A 52 6.45 -1.78 -7.82
CA THR A 52 6.86 -2.76 -8.84
C THR A 52 6.12 -2.53 -10.15
N ASN A 53 4.79 -2.37 -10.11
CA ASN A 53 3.99 -2.14 -11.31
C ASN A 53 4.28 -0.78 -12.00
N GLN A 54 4.91 0.15 -11.29
CA GLN A 54 5.30 1.47 -11.82
C GLN A 54 6.82 1.55 -12.12
N ASP A 55 7.52 0.41 -12.15
CA ASP A 55 8.97 0.30 -12.38
C ASP A 55 9.82 1.20 -11.45
N ILE A 56 9.31 1.43 -10.23
CA ILE A 56 10.03 2.23 -9.23
C ILE A 56 10.83 1.33 -8.31
N ASN A 57 12.14 1.51 -8.31
CA ASN A 57 13.05 0.74 -7.48
C ASN A 57 12.81 0.99 -5.98
N TYR A 58 12.72 -0.09 -5.23
CA TYR A 58 12.75 -0.11 -3.76
C TYR A 58 13.65 -1.24 -3.28
N THR A 59 14.05 -1.19 -2.01
CA THR A 59 14.85 -2.23 -1.38
C THR A 59 14.06 -2.91 -0.26
N GLU A 60 14.41 -4.15 0.05
CA GLU A 60 13.83 -4.87 1.20
C GLU A 60 14.14 -4.19 2.53
N TYR A 61 15.19 -3.38 2.58
CA TYR A 61 15.61 -2.62 3.76
C TYR A 61 14.93 -1.26 3.90
N ASP A 62 14.09 -0.87 2.93
CA ASP A 62 13.36 0.39 3.01
C ASP A 62 12.41 0.36 4.21
N LYS A 63 12.46 1.40 5.04
CA LYS A 63 11.56 1.52 6.17
C LYS A 63 10.12 1.65 5.69
N PHE A 64 9.19 1.08 6.42
CA PHE A 64 7.75 1.15 6.15
C PHE A 64 7.28 2.55 5.71
N ASN A 65 7.64 3.59 6.49
CA ASN A 65 7.27 4.97 6.16
C ASN A 65 7.85 5.46 4.83
N THR A 66 9.05 5.00 4.47
CA THR A 66 9.69 5.33 3.19
C THR A 66 8.95 4.69 2.02
N THR A 67 8.57 3.43 2.17
CA THR A 67 7.80 2.69 1.15
C THR A 67 6.44 3.36 0.91
N VAL A 68 5.68 3.64 1.97
CA VAL A 68 4.37 4.32 1.85
C VAL A 68 4.52 5.70 1.22
N LYS A 69 5.50 6.50 1.67
CA LYS A 69 5.77 7.83 1.12
C LYS A 69 6.04 7.77 -0.39
N ARG A 70 6.97 6.90 -0.82
CA ARG A 70 7.31 6.73 -2.25
C ARG A 70 6.10 6.32 -3.08
N THR A 71 5.27 5.41 -2.56
CA THR A 71 4.04 5.00 -3.24
C THR A 71 3.11 6.18 -3.45
N ILE A 72 2.88 7.00 -2.42
CA ILE A 72 2.01 8.17 -2.54
C ILE A 72 2.60 9.20 -3.51
N GLU A 73 3.90 9.47 -3.42
CA GLU A 73 4.60 10.41 -4.32
C GLU A 73 4.56 9.96 -5.79
N CYS A 74 4.63 8.66 -6.07
CA CYS A 74 4.52 8.15 -7.44
C CYS A 74 3.09 8.19 -8.00
N LEU A 75 2.09 8.10 -7.13
CA LEU A 75 0.69 8.13 -7.54
C LEU A 75 0.20 9.55 -7.84
N ILE A 76 0.65 10.55 -7.06
CA ILE A 76 0.21 11.93 -7.18
C ILE A 76 0.92 12.62 -8.35
N THR A 77 0.15 13.21 -9.27
CA THR A 77 0.69 13.89 -10.46
C THR A 77 1.26 15.26 -10.11
N GLN A 78 2.08 15.82 -11.03
CA GLN A 78 2.59 17.19 -10.88
C GLN A 78 1.47 18.23 -10.91
N ASP A 79 0.42 17.95 -11.69
CA ASP A 79 -0.72 18.85 -11.91
C ASP A 79 -1.88 18.58 -10.94
N GLU A 80 -1.66 17.73 -9.92
CA GLU A 80 -2.69 17.41 -8.93
C GLU A 80 -2.97 18.63 -8.03
N PRO A 81 -4.21 19.10 -7.94
CA PRO A 81 -4.59 20.07 -6.93
C PRO A 81 -4.25 19.55 -5.54
N TYR A 82 -3.70 20.41 -4.67
CA TYR A 82 -3.31 20.05 -3.30
C TYR A 82 -2.24 18.95 -3.20
N LYS A 83 -1.35 18.84 -4.20
CA LYS A 83 -0.30 17.80 -4.25
C LYS A 83 0.50 17.71 -2.97
N GLU A 84 1.00 18.83 -2.46
CA GLU A 84 1.85 18.84 -1.27
C GLU A 84 1.10 18.44 -0.01
N GLU A 85 -0.15 18.87 0.12
CA GLU A 85 -1.04 18.50 1.21
C GLU A 85 -1.38 17.01 1.18
N LEU A 86 -1.60 16.45 0.00
CA LEU A 86 -1.85 15.00 -0.17
C LEU A 86 -0.63 14.16 0.18
N ILE A 87 0.57 14.59 -0.22
CA ILE A 87 1.83 13.95 0.18
C ILE A 87 2.02 14.02 1.69
N GLU A 88 1.79 15.18 2.30
CA GLU A 88 1.91 15.35 3.76
C GLU A 88 0.86 14.51 4.51
N LEU A 89 -0.37 14.47 4.03
CA LEU A 89 -1.42 13.60 4.56
C LEU A 89 -0.97 12.14 4.55
N GLY A 90 -0.43 11.68 3.42
CA GLY A 90 0.10 10.32 3.28
C GLY A 90 1.23 10.01 4.28
N ARG A 91 2.14 10.95 4.51
CA ARG A 91 3.21 10.80 5.52
C ARG A 91 2.66 10.65 6.93
N ARG A 92 1.64 11.45 7.30
CA ARG A 92 1.00 11.37 8.62
C ARG A 92 0.28 10.06 8.82
N ILE A 93 -0.41 9.59 7.80
CA ILE A 93 -1.07 8.29 7.78
C ILE A 93 -0.06 7.15 7.97
N ALA A 94 1.06 7.15 7.24
CA ALA A 94 2.13 6.18 7.41
C ALA A 94 2.69 6.20 8.84
N SER A 95 2.83 7.38 9.44
CA SER A 95 3.30 7.52 10.83
C SER A 95 2.33 6.91 11.84
N VAL A 96 1.03 7.01 11.64
CA VAL A 96 0.02 6.36 12.49
C VAL A 96 0.17 4.84 12.43
N SER A 97 0.26 4.26 11.23
CA SER A 97 0.44 2.82 11.04
C SER A 97 1.75 2.32 11.67
N GLN A 98 2.82 3.10 11.55
CA GLN A 98 4.10 2.79 12.19
C GLN A 98 3.98 2.79 13.73
N LYS A 99 3.26 3.76 14.32
CA LYS A 99 3.08 3.82 15.78
C LYS A 99 2.26 2.63 16.32
N LEU A 100 1.25 2.17 15.59
CA LEU A 100 0.53 0.96 15.96
C LEU A 100 1.45 -0.28 15.96
N ALA A 101 2.33 -0.40 14.96
CA ALA A 101 3.32 -1.48 14.93
C ALA A 101 4.35 -1.37 16.07
N GLU A 102 4.76 -0.18 16.47
CA GLU A 102 5.64 0.04 17.62
C GLU A 102 4.97 -0.36 18.95
N ILE A 103 3.69 0.00 19.14
CA ILE A 103 2.92 -0.45 20.33
C ILE A 103 2.88 -1.98 20.39
N ARG A 104 2.64 -2.64 19.27
CA ARG A 104 2.65 -4.11 19.17
C ARG A 104 4.02 -4.67 19.55
N ASN A 105 5.11 -4.10 19.03
CA ASN A 105 6.46 -4.56 19.33
C ASN A 105 6.82 -4.39 20.81
N ASN A 106 6.43 -3.27 21.41
CA ASN A 106 6.69 -2.98 22.83
C ASN A 106 5.88 -3.88 23.77
N SER A 107 4.78 -4.46 23.31
CA SER A 107 3.98 -5.41 24.09
C SER A 107 4.54 -6.82 24.09
N GLY A 108 5.72 -7.06 23.48
CA GLY A 108 6.48 -8.32 23.60
C GLY A 108 5.89 -9.53 22.89
N PHE A 109 4.97 -9.35 21.94
CA PHE A 109 4.36 -10.46 21.23
C PHE A 109 5.33 -11.12 20.23
N ALA A 110 5.46 -12.44 20.35
CA ALA A 110 6.00 -13.40 19.37
C ALA A 110 7.53 -13.52 19.18
N SER A 111 8.37 -12.55 19.52
CA SER A 111 9.83 -12.69 19.25
C SER A 111 10.66 -13.10 20.46
N HIS A 112 10.14 -12.95 21.66
CA HIS A 112 10.80 -13.37 22.91
C HIS A 112 9.75 -13.96 23.84
N GLY A 113 10.13 -14.97 24.66
CA GLY A 113 9.24 -15.56 25.64
C GLY A 113 8.55 -14.49 26.49
N GLN A 114 7.22 -14.59 26.65
CA GLN A 114 6.44 -13.62 27.41
C GLN A 114 6.78 -13.70 28.88
N ASP A 115 7.12 -12.58 29.50
CA ASP A 115 7.26 -12.46 30.95
C ASP A 115 5.86 -12.36 31.60
N ILE A 116 5.78 -12.73 32.87
CA ILE A 116 4.58 -12.64 33.71
C ILE A 116 4.01 -11.21 33.82
N LYS A 117 4.79 -10.19 33.46
CA LYS A 117 4.40 -8.78 33.43
C LYS A 117 3.87 -8.32 32.07
N HIS A 118 3.73 -9.23 31.10
CA HIS A 118 3.23 -8.89 29.77
C HIS A 118 1.85 -8.28 29.83
N ILE A 119 1.68 -7.09 29.23
CA ILE A 119 0.39 -6.42 29.07
C ILE A 119 -0.12 -6.76 27.66
N PRO A 120 -1.17 -7.57 27.52
CA PRO A 120 -1.70 -7.92 26.21
C PRO A 120 -2.29 -6.68 25.52
N ILE A 121 -2.14 -6.64 24.19
CA ILE A 121 -2.81 -5.63 23.36
C ILE A 121 -4.33 -5.87 23.43
N ASN A 122 -5.07 -4.82 23.67
CA ASN A 122 -6.53 -4.91 23.69
C ASN A 122 -7.13 -4.84 22.27
N SER A 123 -8.35 -5.36 22.11
CA SER A 123 -9.07 -5.38 20.83
C SER A 123 -9.43 -3.99 20.30
N THR A 124 -9.43 -2.96 21.14
CA THR A 124 -9.65 -1.57 20.67
C THR A 124 -8.52 -1.10 19.74
N LEU A 125 -7.26 -1.46 20.07
CA LEU A 125 -6.12 -1.10 19.22
C LEU A 125 -6.10 -1.91 17.91
N SER A 126 -6.45 -3.18 17.95
CA SER A 126 -6.56 -3.98 16.72
C SER A 126 -7.71 -3.52 15.83
N LEU A 127 -8.85 -3.15 16.42
CA LEU A 127 -9.96 -2.56 15.68
C LEU A 127 -9.56 -1.23 15.04
N LEU A 128 -8.81 -0.39 15.75
CA LEU A 128 -8.28 0.86 15.20
C LEU A 128 -7.33 0.57 14.02
N ALA A 129 -6.39 -0.37 14.18
CA ALA A 129 -5.48 -0.79 13.11
C ALA A 129 -6.24 -1.31 11.89
N TYR A 130 -7.23 -2.16 12.09
CA TYR A 130 -8.12 -2.66 11.04
C TYR A 130 -8.80 -1.53 10.25
N LYS A 131 -9.41 -0.55 10.95
CA LYS A 131 -10.10 0.57 10.30
C LYS A 131 -9.14 1.48 9.53
N ILE A 132 -8.00 1.81 10.14
CA ILE A 132 -6.96 2.63 9.51
C ILE A 132 -6.42 1.93 8.26
N THR A 133 -6.17 0.63 8.32
CA THR A 133 -5.66 -0.16 7.19
C THR A 133 -6.66 -0.18 6.04
N ASP A 134 -7.95 -0.35 6.33
CA ASP A 134 -8.99 -0.31 5.29
C ASP A 134 -9.07 1.06 4.60
N VAL A 135 -8.97 2.14 5.37
CA VAL A 135 -8.97 3.51 4.82
C VAL A 135 -7.70 3.76 3.98
N ILE A 136 -6.53 3.44 4.51
CA ILE A 136 -5.26 3.73 3.82
C ILE A 136 -5.08 2.84 2.59
N GLY A 137 -5.23 1.54 2.76
CA GLY A 137 -5.07 0.57 1.68
C GLY A 137 -6.10 0.80 0.58
N GLY A 138 -7.35 1.03 0.97
CA GLY A 138 -8.44 1.36 0.05
C GLY A 138 -8.17 2.65 -0.74
N TYR A 139 -7.71 3.71 -0.07
CA TYR A 139 -7.35 4.98 -0.73
C TYR A 139 -6.20 4.80 -1.73
N ILE A 140 -5.11 4.16 -1.33
CA ILE A 140 -3.94 3.93 -2.19
C ILE A 140 -4.33 3.09 -3.42
N MET A 141 -5.08 2.00 -3.23
CA MET A 141 -5.55 1.14 -4.33
C MET A 141 -6.53 1.88 -5.24
N HIS A 142 -7.47 2.65 -4.66
CA HIS A 142 -8.41 3.47 -5.42
C HIS A 142 -7.68 4.47 -6.31
N TYR A 143 -6.72 5.19 -5.75
CA TYR A 143 -5.94 6.18 -6.48
C TYR A 143 -5.13 5.52 -7.60
N TYR A 144 -4.46 4.41 -7.30
CA TYR A 144 -3.69 3.65 -8.28
C TYR A 144 -4.56 3.19 -9.47
N ILE A 145 -5.72 2.59 -9.20
CA ILE A 145 -6.61 2.07 -10.24
C ILE A 145 -7.18 3.18 -11.13
N ASN A 146 -7.57 4.29 -10.53
CA ASN A 146 -8.29 5.33 -11.27
C ASN A 146 -7.39 6.34 -11.97
N TYR A 147 -6.19 6.54 -11.47
CA TYR A 147 -5.30 7.61 -11.95
C TYR A 147 -3.96 7.10 -12.48
N ALA A 148 -3.28 6.20 -11.80
CA ALA A 148 -1.95 5.75 -12.20
C ALA A 148 -1.98 4.63 -13.25
N SER A 149 -2.89 3.66 -13.14
CA SER A 149 -3.00 2.57 -14.14
C SER A 149 -3.42 3.07 -15.52
N LYS A 150 -4.09 4.20 -15.59
CA LYS A 150 -4.45 4.84 -16.86
C LYS A 150 -3.27 5.54 -17.57
N ARG A 151 -2.16 5.77 -16.86
CA ARG A 151 -0.94 6.31 -17.48
C ARG A 151 -0.17 5.27 -18.25
N ASP A 152 -0.32 3.99 -17.90
CA ASP A 152 0.30 2.87 -18.60
C ASP A 152 -0.36 2.58 -19.96
N SER A 153 -1.48 3.25 -20.26
CA SER A 153 -2.03 3.33 -21.62
C SER A 153 -1.30 4.38 -22.48
N ARG A 154 -0.08 4.77 -22.13
CA ARG A 154 0.80 5.44 -23.10
C ARG A 154 1.04 4.44 -24.21
N ILE A 155 0.57 4.82 -25.38
CA ILE A 155 0.89 4.20 -26.65
C ILE A 155 2.43 4.10 -26.68
N HIS A 156 2.97 2.91 -26.46
CA HIS A 156 4.40 2.69 -26.64
C HIS A 156 4.71 2.85 -28.12
N TYR A 157 5.89 3.37 -28.45
CA TYR A 157 6.33 3.50 -29.84
C TYR A 157 6.08 2.21 -30.64
N GLU A 158 6.32 1.06 -30.00
CA GLU A 158 6.12 -0.28 -30.55
C GLU A 158 4.65 -0.62 -30.88
N ASP A 159 3.69 0.04 -30.22
CA ASP A 159 2.25 -0.20 -30.42
C ASP A 159 1.68 0.61 -31.60
N CYS A 160 2.47 1.57 -32.16
CA CYS A 160 2.08 2.47 -33.23
C CYS A 160 2.89 2.23 -34.50
N GLN A 161 3.14 0.99 -34.88
CA GLN A 161 4.02 0.63 -35.99
C GLN A 161 3.70 1.38 -37.28
N SER A 162 2.43 1.46 -37.70
CA SER A 162 2.03 2.16 -38.90
C SER A 162 2.21 3.68 -38.86
N PHE A 163 2.13 4.28 -37.68
CA PHE A 163 2.40 5.72 -37.50
C PHE A 163 3.92 5.99 -37.49
N ASN A 164 4.67 5.10 -36.87
CA ASN A 164 6.13 5.20 -36.76
C ASN A 164 6.78 5.02 -38.13
N GLU A 165 6.34 4.05 -38.93
CA GLU A 165 6.80 3.86 -40.32
C GLU A 165 6.58 5.12 -41.16
N LEU A 166 5.43 5.78 -41.04
CA LEU A 166 5.10 7.01 -41.74
C LEU A 166 5.96 8.19 -41.28
N PHE A 167 6.27 8.26 -39.96
CA PHE A 167 7.10 9.31 -39.38
C PHE A 167 8.58 9.15 -39.76
N ASP A 168 9.09 7.91 -39.77
CA ASP A 168 10.46 7.59 -40.12
C ASP A 168 10.69 7.79 -41.63
N ASP A 169 9.70 7.52 -42.48
CA ASP A 169 9.76 7.79 -43.92
C ASP A 169 9.80 9.31 -44.24
N GLU A 170 9.13 10.15 -43.45
CA GLU A 170 9.15 11.61 -43.59
C GLU A 170 10.41 12.28 -42.97
N ASN A 171 11.11 11.60 -42.05
CA ASN A 171 12.29 12.09 -41.33
C ASN A 171 13.44 11.04 -41.34
N PRO A 172 13.98 10.69 -42.49
CA PRO A 172 15.09 9.74 -42.54
C PRO A 172 16.31 10.33 -41.82
N LEU A 173 16.95 9.52 -40.93
CA LEU A 173 18.16 9.84 -40.19
C LEU A 173 19.38 9.93 -41.14
#